data_bcd2a8fda305aca6bb18a033c88dd0c9
#
_entry.id   bcd2a8fda305aca6bb18a033c88dd0c9
#
_cell.length_a   1.000
_cell.length_b   1.000
_cell.length_c   1.000
_cell.angle_alpha   90.00
_cell.angle_beta   90.00
_cell.angle_gamma   90.00
#
_symmetry.space_group_name_H-M   'P 1'
#
loop_
_entity.id
_entity.type
_entity.pdbx_description
1 polymer ?
#
loop_
_entity_poly.entity_id
_entity_poly.type
_entity_poly.pdbx_seq_one_letter_code
_entity_poly.pdbx_strand_id
1 'polypeptide(L)'
;MTKGRIIIADIEKISCNEERIISQIAQRYVEKYQKHKRETDKKQEMIAGYLLKEYLGVENDAQLVMSKNGKPMLVDARKHFNLSHSGKYVVLAIADQEVGIDIERVRPYHEATAKKIFSNEIQNAMSELCGEEKDRIFTQLWTELEAKLKVKGIGFSKEWENEKVK
;
A
#
# COMPACT_ATOMS: atom_id res chain seq x y z
N MET A 1 -13.73 19.06 8.68
CA MET A 1 -13.67 18.01 7.63
C MET A 1 -12.24 17.63 7.39
N THR A 2 -11.89 16.38 7.58
CA THR A 2 -10.54 15.84 7.28
C THR A 2 -10.36 15.86 5.76
N LYS A 3 -9.34 16.59 5.28
CA LYS A 3 -9.04 16.62 3.85
C LYS A 3 -8.03 15.51 3.56
N GLY A 4 -8.42 14.58 2.68
CA GLY A 4 -7.55 13.54 2.15
C GLY A 4 -7.45 13.64 0.64
N ARG A 5 -6.32 13.19 0.09
CA ARG A 5 -6.05 13.11 -1.35
C ARG A 5 -5.50 11.74 -1.69
N ILE A 6 -6.02 11.14 -2.75
CA ILE A 6 -5.49 9.88 -3.30
C ILE A 6 -4.95 10.17 -4.70
N ILE A 7 -3.73 9.74 -4.94
CA ILE A 7 -3.04 9.79 -6.23
C ILE A 7 -2.86 8.37 -6.72
N ILE A 8 -3.23 8.11 -7.97
CA ILE A 8 -3.10 6.81 -8.62
C ILE A 8 -2.20 6.99 -9.83
N ALA A 9 -1.10 6.25 -9.88
CA ALA A 9 -0.16 6.22 -10.99
C ALA A 9 -0.23 4.87 -11.71
N ASP A 10 -0.36 4.90 -13.04
CA ASP A 10 -0.26 3.72 -13.91
C ASP A 10 1.16 3.69 -14.49
N ILE A 11 2.00 2.76 -14.03
CA ILE A 11 3.41 2.68 -14.41
C ILE A 11 3.63 2.35 -15.91
N GLU A 12 2.61 1.82 -16.60
CA GLU A 12 2.68 1.54 -18.03
C GLU A 12 2.43 2.80 -18.87
N LYS A 13 1.76 3.81 -18.30
CA LYS A 13 1.45 5.07 -18.96
C LYS A 13 2.47 6.17 -18.69
N ILE A 14 3.38 5.94 -17.76
CA ILE A 14 4.41 6.92 -17.43
C ILE A 14 5.57 6.75 -18.41
N SER A 15 5.62 7.65 -19.40
CA SER A 15 6.78 7.82 -20.27
C SER A 15 7.75 8.79 -19.61
N CYS A 16 8.81 8.27 -19.00
CA CYS A 16 9.80 9.09 -18.31
C CYS A 16 11.21 8.53 -18.49
N ASN A 17 12.18 9.42 -18.35
CA ASN A 17 13.58 9.01 -18.22
C ASN A 17 13.80 8.47 -16.80
N GLU A 18 13.97 7.16 -16.67
CA GLU A 18 14.14 6.48 -15.37
C GLU A 18 15.36 7.01 -14.61
N GLU A 19 16.50 7.24 -15.29
CA GLU A 19 17.72 7.79 -14.68
C GLU A 19 17.46 9.15 -14.03
N ARG A 20 16.69 10.00 -14.72
CA ARG A 20 16.32 11.31 -14.19
C ARG A 20 15.46 11.20 -12.94
N ILE A 21 14.51 10.27 -12.91
CA ILE A 21 13.68 10.05 -11.70
C ILE A 21 14.54 9.52 -10.56
N ILE A 22 15.35 8.49 -10.82
CA ILE A 22 16.21 7.85 -9.84
C ILE A 22 17.16 8.85 -9.19
N SER A 23 17.69 9.81 -9.96
CA SER A 23 18.58 10.85 -9.43
C SER A 23 17.91 11.87 -8.51
N GLN A 24 16.59 11.84 -8.38
CA GLN A 24 15.81 12.87 -7.68
C GLN A 24 14.96 12.33 -6.52
N ILE A 25 14.96 11.05 -6.27
CA ILE A 25 14.16 10.42 -5.22
C ILE A 25 15.02 10.01 -4.03
N ALA A 26 14.40 9.82 -2.87
CA ALA A 26 15.10 9.40 -1.67
C ALA A 26 15.82 8.06 -1.86
N GLN A 27 17.04 7.92 -1.35
CA GLN A 27 17.97 6.82 -1.58
C GLN A 27 17.35 5.45 -1.27
N ARG A 28 16.51 5.34 -0.28
CA ARG A 28 15.79 4.10 0.07
C ARG A 28 14.97 3.52 -1.08
N TYR A 29 14.36 4.37 -1.91
CA TYR A 29 13.59 3.94 -3.09
C TYR A 29 14.51 3.53 -4.23
N VAL A 30 15.66 4.18 -4.37
CA VAL A 30 16.72 3.76 -5.29
C VAL A 30 17.24 2.37 -4.91
N GLU A 31 17.52 2.13 -3.64
CA GLU A 31 17.98 0.82 -3.16
C GLU A 31 16.96 -0.28 -3.36
N LYS A 32 15.69 -0.01 -3.12
CA LYS A 32 14.61 -0.96 -3.39
C LYS A 32 14.49 -1.25 -4.89
N TYR A 33 14.51 -0.21 -5.73
CA TYR A 33 14.55 -0.35 -7.19
C TYR A 33 15.69 -1.29 -7.62
N GLN A 34 16.89 -1.11 -7.09
CA GLN A 34 18.05 -1.93 -7.44
C GLN A 34 17.97 -3.38 -6.96
N LYS A 35 17.30 -3.61 -5.82
CA LYS A 35 17.14 -4.97 -5.23
C LYS A 35 16.12 -5.83 -5.99
N HIS A 36 15.16 -5.23 -6.65
CA HIS A 36 14.14 -5.96 -7.40
C HIS A 36 14.71 -6.54 -8.69
N LYS A 37 14.21 -7.74 -9.06
CA LYS A 37 14.59 -8.42 -10.31
C LYS A 37 13.58 -8.18 -11.43
N ARG A 38 12.31 -8.00 -11.06
CA ARG A 38 11.22 -7.78 -12.03
C ARG A 38 11.11 -6.31 -12.36
N GLU A 39 11.01 -5.98 -13.64
CA GLU A 39 10.87 -4.58 -14.09
C GLU A 39 9.63 -3.89 -13.53
N THR A 40 8.52 -4.63 -13.37
CA THR A 40 7.31 -4.08 -12.74
C THR A 40 7.59 -3.62 -11.30
N ASP A 41 8.26 -4.46 -10.50
CA ASP A 41 8.55 -4.17 -9.09
C ASP A 41 9.53 -2.98 -8.98
N LYS A 42 10.54 -2.92 -9.87
CA LYS A 42 11.45 -1.77 -9.98
C LYS A 42 10.69 -0.48 -10.24
N LYS A 43 9.83 -0.48 -11.27
CA LYS A 43 9.05 0.69 -11.64
C LYS A 43 8.09 1.13 -10.53
N GLN A 44 7.49 0.19 -9.80
CA GLN A 44 6.64 0.50 -8.65
C GLN A 44 7.42 1.27 -7.57
N GLU A 45 8.63 0.82 -7.19
CA GLU A 45 9.43 1.51 -6.17
C GLU A 45 9.92 2.89 -6.67
N MET A 46 10.35 2.98 -7.91
CA MET A 46 10.75 4.25 -8.52
C MET A 46 9.59 5.26 -8.51
N ILE A 47 8.41 4.84 -8.94
CA ILE A 47 7.22 5.70 -8.96
C ILE A 47 6.74 6.02 -7.56
N ALA A 48 6.84 5.11 -6.58
CA ALA A 48 6.55 5.41 -5.19
C ALA A 48 7.43 6.55 -4.66
N GLY A 49 8.76 6.49 -4.90
CA GLY A 49 9.68 7.57 -4.57
C GLY A 49 9.35 8.88 -5.30
N TYR A 50 9.02 8.80 -6.58
CA TYR A 50 8.65 9.96 -7.39
C TYR A 50 7.36 10.64 -6.89
N LEU A 51 6.34 9.88 -6.54
CA LEU A 51 5.10 10.42 -5.97
C LEU A 51 5.36 11.16 -4.64
N LEU A 52 6.22 10.61 -3.78
CA LEU A 52 6.58 11.28 -2.53
C LEU A 52 7.33 12.60 -2.80
N LYS A 53 8.21 12.62 -3.77
CA LYS A 53 8.88 13.86 -4.18
C LYS A 53 7.88 14.90 -4.69
N GLU A 54 7.07 14.54 -5.67
CA GLU A 54 6.14 15.47 -6.35
C GLU A 54 5.05 16.02 -5.42
N TYR A 55 4.53 15.21 -4.52
CA TYR A 55 3.37 15.58 -3.71
C TYR A 55 3.70 15.96 -2.27
N LEU A 56 4.88 15.55 -1.76
CA LEU A 56 5.31 15.79 -0.38
C LEU A 56 6.70 16.42 -0.27
N GLY A 57 7.38 16.64 -1.41
CA GLY A 57 8.72 17.25 -1.43
C GLY A 57 9.80 16.37 -0.79
N VAL A 58 9.63 15.05 -0.79
CA VAL A 58 10.60 14.10 -0.22
C VAL A 58 11.67 13.80 -1.26
N GLU A 59 12.86 14.34 -1.07
CA GLU A 59 14.00 14.17 -1.97
C GLU A 59 15.14 13.32 -1.37
N ASN A 60 15.14 13.15 -0.05
CA ASN A 60 16.16 12.39 0.65
C ASN A 60 15.62 11.68 1.90
N ASP A 61 16.39 10.71 2.39
CA ASP A 61 15.99 9.86 3.51
C ASP A 61 15.89 10.58 4.85
N ALA A 62 16.58 11.71 5.02
CA ALA A 62 16.51 12.50 6.27
C ALA A 62 15.13 13.12 6.51
N GLN A 63 14.30 13.21 5.46
CA GLN A 63 12.92 13.71 5.56
C GLN A 63 11.93 12.61 5.98
N LEU A 64 12.38 11.37 6.08
CA LEU A 64 11.56 10.21 6.43
C LEU A 64 12.03 9.54 7.72
N VAL A 65 11.09 9.17 8.57
CA VAL A 65 11.28 8.31 9.72
C VAL A 65 10.45 7.04 9.55
N MET A 66 10.96 5.91 10.07
CA MET A 66 10.23 4.65 10.01
C MET A 66 9.53 4.39 11.32
N SER A 67 8.25 4.02 11.26
CA SER A 67 7.58 3.47 12.44
C SER A 67 8.25 2.16 12.88
N LYS A 68 7.93 1.69 14.07
CA LYS A 68 8.40 0.40 14.63
C LYS A 68 8.20 -0.77 13.66
N ASN A 69 7.15 -0.73 12.86
CA ASN A 69 6.79 -1.79 11.92
C ASN A 69 7.09 -1.44 10.45
N GLY A 70 7.95 -0.44 10.23
CA GLY A 70 8.46 -0.15 8.89
C GLY A 70 7.59 0.75 8.01
N LYS A 71 6.52 1.40 8.55
CA LYS A 71 5.75 2.39 7.81
C LYS A 71 6.58 3.68 7.72
N PRO A 72 6.85 4.22 6.51
CA PRO A 72 7.51 5.51 6.37
C PRO A 72 6.55 6.64 6.74
N MET A 73 7.10 7.64 7.43
CA MET A 73 6.40 8.85 7.86
C MET A 73 7.28 10.07 7.62
N LEU A 74 6.68 11.26 7.46
CA LEU A 74 7.44 12.50 7.40
C LEU A 74 8.00 12.86 8.79
N VAL A 75 9.25 13.27 8.84
CA VAL A 75 9.93 13.71 10.09
C VAL A 75 9.22 14.93 10.70
N ASP A 76 8.75 15.86 9.86
CA ASP A 76 8.07 17.10 10.30
C ASP A 76 6.57 16.89 10.60
N ALA A 77 6.03 15.71 10.37
CA ALA A 77 4.63 15.32 10.62
C ALA A 77 3.57 16.30 10.03
N ARG A 78 3.96 17.14 9.05
CA ARG A 78 3.06 18.14 8.43
C ARG A 78 1.89 17.51 7.68
N LYS A 79 2.06 16.27 7.22
CA LYS A 79 1.05 15.42 6.60
C LYS A 79 1.33 13.97 6.94
N HIS A 80 0.27 13.18 6.90
CA HIS A 80 0.34 11.73 6.96
C HIS A 80 0.18 11.16 5.55
N PHE A 81 0.91 10.11 5.26
CA PHE A 81 0.81 9.45 3.97
C PHE A 81 0.90 7.93 4.10
N ASN A 82 0.43 7.25 3.09
CA ASN A 82 0.64 5.83 2.93
C ASN A 82 0.71 5.46 1.45
N LEU A 83 1.52 4.48 1.12
CA LEU A 83 1.75 3.94 -0.22
C LEU A 83 1.28 2.50 -0.29
N SER A 84 0.74 2.12 -1.45
CA SER A 84 0.54 0.73 -1.84
C SER A 84 0.74 0.57 -3.34
N HIS A 85 1.03 -0.63 -3.79
CA HIS A 85 1.17 -0.94 -5.20
C HIS A 85 0.74 -2.37 -5.49
N SER A 86 0.10 -2.59 -6.63
CA SER A 86 -0.24 -3.92 -7.14
C SER A 86 -0.37 -3.87 -8.66
N GLY A 87 0.25 -4.83 -9.33
CA GLY A 87 0.27 -4.87 -10.77
C GLY A 87 0.89 -3.63 -11.40
N LYS A 88 0.14 -2.93 -12.22
CA LYS A 88 0.60 -1.70 -12.88
C LYS A 88 0.32 -0.42 -12.11
N TYR A 89 -0.25 -0.49 -10.92
CA TYR A 89 -0.66 0.68 -10.17
C TYR A 89 0.22 0.91 -8.94
N VAL A 90 0.53 2.18 -8.70
CA VAL A 90 1.08 2.70 -7.45
C VAL A 90 0.09 3.74 -6.93
N VAL A 91 -0.29 3.67 -5.68
CA VAL A 91 -1.22 4.59 -5.05
C VAL A 91 -0.58 5.26 -3.84
N LEU A 92 -0.82 6.56 -3.72
CA LEU A 92 -0.39 7.39 -2.59
C LEU A 92 -1.62 8.06 -1.97
N ALA A 93 -1.86 7.81 -0.70
CA ALA A 93 -2.82 8.58 0.10
C ALA A 93 -2.08 9.61 0.95
N ILE A 94 -2.62 10.84 1.00
CA ILE A 94 -2.12 11.96 1.81
C ILE A 94 -3.29 12.53 2.60
N ALA A 95 -3.11 12.76 3.90
CA ALA A 95 -4.15 13.31 4.76
C ALA A 95 -3.57 14.18 5.89
N ASP A 96 -4.47 14.91 6.57
CA ASP A 96 -4.14 15.68 7.77
C ASP A 96 -4.09 14.81 9.04
N GLN A 97 -4.49 13.55 8.94
CA GLN A 97 -4.49 12.55 10.02
C GLN A 97 -3.92 11.24 9.50
N GLU A 98 -3.62 10.31 10.40
CA GLU A 98 -3.17 8.96 10.05
C GLU A 98 -4.03 8.34 8.97
N VAL A 99 -3.39 7.84 7.93
CA VAL A 99 -4.03 7.26 6.76
C VAL A 99 -3.39 5.93 6.38
N GLY A 100 -4.21 5.02 5.89
CA GLY A 100 -3.79 3.77 5.27
C GLY A 100 -4.49 3.61 3.93
N ILE A 101 -3.78 3.07 2.97
CA ILE A 101 -4.30 2.71 1.65
C ILE A 101 -3.77 1.36 1.24
N ASP A 102 -4.61 0.59 0.60
CA ASP A 102 -4.18 -0.63 -0.06
C ASP A 102 -4.79 -0.76 -1.44
N ILE A 103 -4.10 -1.47 -2.31
CA ILE A 103 -4.55 -1.82 -3.65
C ILE A 103 -4.09 -3.24 -3.96
N GLU A 104 -5.01 -4.07 -4.46
CA GLU A 104 -4.70 -5.44 -4.84
C GLU A 104 -5.34 -5.82 -6.17
N ARG A 105 -4.67 -6.68 -6.91
CA ARG A 105 -5.32 -7.41 -7.99
C ARG A 105 -6.29 -8.41 -7.40
N VAL A 106 -7.43 -8.63 -8.05
CA VAL A 106 -8.32 -9.73 -7.67
C VAL A 106 -7.53 -11.04 -7.74
N ARG A 107 -7.55 -11.77 -6.65
CA ARG A 107 -6.86 -13.07 -6.49
C ARG A 107 -7.85 -14.16 -6.10
N PRO A 108 -7.56 -15.41 -6.44
CA PRO A 108 -8.40 -16.54 -6.03
C PRO A 108 -8.61 -16.58 -4.53
N TYR A 109 -9.83 -16.94 -4.13
CA TYR A 109 -10.16 -17.18 -2.73
C TYR A 109 -9.23 -18.23 -2.12
N HIS A 110 -8.70 -17.92 -0.94
CA HIS A 110 -7.83 -18.81 -0.21
C HIS A 110 -8.39 -19.09 1.19
N GLU A 111 -8.95 -20.28 1.37
CA GLU A 111 -9.70 -20.67 2.57
C GLU A 111 -8.89 -20.53 3.86
N ALA A 112 -7.64 -20.99 3.88
CA ALA A 112 -6.80 -20.90 5.08
C ALA A 112 -6.54 -19.44 5.48
N THR A 113 -6.38 -18.55 4.51
CA THR A 113 -6.26 -17.10 4.78
C THR A 113 -7.58 -16.55 5.31
N ALA A 114 -8.71 -16.86 4.68
CA ALA A 114 -10.02 -16.40 5.10
C ALA A 114 -10.35 -16.84 6.54
N LYS A 115 -10.08 -18.09 6.90
CA LYS A 115 -10.25 -18.60 8.27
C LYS A 115 -9.41 -17.84 9.31
N LYS A 116 -8.26 -17.37 8.89
CA LYS A 116 -7.35 -16.63 9.76
C LYS A 116 -7.82 -15.19 10.00
N ILE A 117 -8.33 -14.50 8.98
CA ILE A 117 -8.55 -13.07 8.99
C ILE A 117 -10.01 -12.63 9.13
N PHE A 118 -10.98 -13.48 8.79
CA PHE A 118 -12.40 -13.14 8.83
C PHE A 118 -13.12 -13.74 10.03
N SER A 119 -14.18 -13.06 10.46
CA SER A 119 -15.11 -13.62 11.45
C SER A 119 -15.89 -14.80 10.87
N ASN A 120 -16.49 -15.62 11.74
CA ASN A 120 -17.30 -16.75 11.30
C ASN A 120 -18.50 -16.32 10.44
N GLU A 121 -19.10 -15.15 10.73
CA GLU A 121 -20.21 -14.59 9.94
C GLU A 121 -19.78 -14.34 8.51
N ILE A 122 -18.61 -13.69 8.30
CA ILE A 122 -18.08 -13.43 6.96
C ILE A 122 -17.72 -14.74 6.27
N GLN A 123 -17.11 -15.68 6.97
CA GLN A 123 -16.78 -17.00 6.38
C GLN A 123 -18.03 -17.73 5.91
N ASN A 124 -19.12 -17.71 6.70
CA ASN A 124 -20.40 -18.31 6.33
C ASN A 124 -21.00 -17.59 5.11
N ALA A 125 -21.04 -16.26 5.10
CA ALA A 125 -21.52 -15.50 3.94
C ALA A 125 -20.69 -15.80 2.68
N MET A 126 -19.37 -15.94 2.81
CA MET A 126 -18.51 -16.31 1.68
C MET A 126 -18.69 -17.75 1.20
N SER A 127 -19.23 -18.66 2.02
CA SER A 127 -19.51 -20.04 1.59
C SER A 127 -20.61 -20.11 0.54
N GLU A 128 -21.53 -19.13 0.54
CA GLU A 128 -22.62 -19.01 -0.44
C GLU A 128 -22.15 -18.45 -1.78
N LEU A 129 -20.94 -17.89 -1.85
CA LEU A 129 -20.37 -17.31 -3.06
C LEU A 129 -19.50 -18.35 -3.81
N CYS A 130 -19.40 -18.18 -5.13
CA CYS A 130 -18.53 -19.01 -5.97
C CYS A 130 -17.86 -18.19 -7.09
N GLY A 131 -16.83 -18.78 -7.72
CA GLY A 131 -16.14 -18.24 -8.88
C GLY A 131 -15.59 -16.81 -8.65
N GLU A 132 -15.64 -16.00 -9.69
CA GLU A 132 -15.06 -14.65 -9.71
C GLU A 132 -15.66 -13.71 -8.66
N GLU A 133 -16.93 -13.86 -8.32
CA GLU A 133 -17.57 -13.04 -7.29
C GLU A 133 -16.95 -13.31 -5.92
N LYS A 134 -16.73 -14.57 -5.58
CA LYS A 134 -16.05 -14.96 -4.33
C LYS A 134 -14.63 -14.38 -4.26
N ASP A 135 -13.89 -14.51 -5.35
CA ASP A 135 -12.52 -13.98 -5.46
C ASP A 135 -12.49 -12.47 -5.29
N ARG A 136 -13.42 -11.76 -5.92
CA ARG A 136 -13.55 -10.29 -5.82
C ARG A 136 -13.87 -9.85 -4.40
N ILE A 137 -14.87 -10.44 -3.76
CA ILE A 137 -15.26 -10.11 -2.38
C ILE A 137 -14.12 -10.45 -1.41
N PHE A 138 -13.49 -11.62 -1.55
CA PHE A 138 -12.32 -11.97 -0.75
C PHE A 138 -11.21 -10.93 -0.86
N THR A 139 -10.88 -10.54 -2.08
CA THR A 139 -9.82 -9.55 -2.31
C THR A 139 -10.20 -8.17 -1.75
N GLN A 140 -11.46 -7.76 -1.90
CA GLN A 140 -11.93 -6.49 -1.34
C GLN A 140 -11.79 -6.46 0.19
N LEU A 141 -12.29 -7.49 0.88
CA LEU A 141 -12.20 -7.57 2.34
C LEU A 141 -10.74 -7.65 2.84
N TRP A 142 -9.89 -8.34 2.10
CA TRP A 142 -8.45 -8.37 2.36
C TRP A 142 -7.84 -6.96 2.24
N THR A 143 -8.11 -6.27 1.14
CA THR A 143 -7.60 -4.92 0.87
C THR A 143 -8.06 -3.91 1.93
N GLU A 144 -9.32 -4.00 2.37
CA GLU A 144 -9.85 -3.18 3.47
C GLU A 144 -9.11 -3.44 4.79
N LEU A 145 -8.85 -4.70 5.11
CA LEU A 145 -8.08 -5.07 6.31
C LEU A 145 -6.66 -4.54 6.24
N GLU A 146 -5.96 -4.76 5.12
CA GLU A 146 -4.60 -4.23 4.91
C GLU A 146 -4.55 -2.70 5.07
N ALA A 147 -5.50 -1.98 4.48
CA ALA A 147 -5.58 -0.53 4.62
C ALA A 147 -5.77 -0.11 6.10
N LYS A 148 -6.62 -0.80 6.86
CA LYS A 148 -6.82 -0.57 8.31
C LYS A 148 -5.55 -0.82 9.11
N LEU A 149 -4.84 -1.93 8.83
CA LEU A 149 -3.57 -2.24 9.49
C LEU A 149 -2.48 -1.22 9.18
N LYS A 150 -2.46 -0.71 7.93
CA LYS A 150 -1.54 0.36 7.50
C LYS A 150 -1.82 1.70 8.19
N VAL A 151 -3.08 2.03 8.53
CA VAL A 151 -3.38 3.21 9.38
C VAL A 151 -2.63 3.07 10.70
N LYS A 152 -2.81 1.94 11.38
CA LYS A 152 -2.22 1.67 12.69
C LYS A 152 -0.71 1.40 12.63
N GLY A 153 -0.16 1.14 11.45
CA GLY A 153 1.24 0.78 11.26
C GLY A 153 1.64 -0.54 11.92
N ILE A 154 0.69 -1.47 12.12
CA ILE A 154 0.95 -2.74 12.85
C ILE A 154 1.23 -3.94 11.95
N GLY A 155 0.88 -3.87 10.66
CA GLY A 155 1.01 -5.01 9.75
C GLY A 155 0.32 -6.28 10.29
N PHE A 156 0.66 -7.47 9.76
CA PHE A 156 0.22 -8.77 10.30
C PHE A 156 1.09 -9.24 11.48
N SER A 157 1.31 -8.40 12.47
CA SER A 157 1.92 -8.79 13.75
C SER A 157 0.90 -9.50 14.65
N LYS A 158 1.29 -10.01 15.83
CA LYS A 158 0.33 -10.62 16.78
C LYS A 158 -0.80 -9.68 17.23
N GLU A 159 -0.60 -8.38 17.07
CA GLU A 159 -1.56 -7.34 17.48
C GLU A 159 -2.79 -7.24 16.55
N TRP A 160 -2.71 -7.78 15.31
CA TRP A 160 -3.79 -7.70 14.33
C TRP A 160 -5.00 -8.61 14.63
N GLU A 161 -4.84 -9.63 15.49
CA GLU A 161 -5.92 -10.59 15.78
C GLU A 161 -7.20 -9.92 16.30
N ASN A 162 -7.06 -8.73 16.92
CA ASN A 162 -8.18 -7.91 17.37
C ASN A 162 -8.85 -7.10 16.23
N GLU A 163 -8.30 -7.12 15.03
CA GLU A 163 -8.74 -6.34 13.88
C GLU A 163 -9.48 -7.17 12.82
N LYS A 164 -9.83 -8.40 13.15
CA LYS A 164 -10.58 -9.27 12.22
C LYS A 164 -11.78 -8.52 11.64
N VAL A 165 -11.97 -8.66 10.33
CA VAL A 165 -13.13 -8.12 9.64
C VAL A 165 -14.38 -8.80 10.19
N LYS A 166 -15.31 -7.99 10.69
CA LYS A 166 -16.59 -8.40 11.26
C LYS A 166 -17.72 -8.16 10.29
#